data_aae8092ef0f03936f02f06fe2ffa1d44
#
_entry.id   aae8092ef0f03936f02f06fe2ffa1d44
#
_cell.length_a   1.000
_cell.length_b   1.000
_cell.length_c   1.000
_cell.angle_alpha   90.00
_cell.angle_beta   90.00
_cell.angle_gamma   90.00
#
_symmetry.space_group_name_H-M   'P 1'
#
loop_
_entity.id
_entity.type
_entity.pdbx_description
1 polymer ?
#
loop_
_entity_poly.entity_id
_entity_poly.type
_entity_poly.pdbx_seq_one_letter_code
_entity_poly.pdbx_strand_id
1 'polypeptide(L)'
;MTTGKVKGIIANLVTVAVDGPVAQNEICYIYVGETKLMAEVIKVIGANVYAQVFESTRGLKVGNKVEFTGHMLEVTLGPGLLSRNYDGLQNDLDKLTGVFLKRGEYNFPLDEQKKWTFTPIAKVGDKVEAAAWLGEVDENHQPHKIMVPFVFEGTYTVKSIAKAGEYTINETMAVLTDADGVDHEVTMVQKWPVKKAILAYREKPRPFKLLETGVRTIDTANPLCEGGTGFIPGPFGTGKTVLQHAISKQAEADIVIIAACGERANEVVETFTEFPELDDPHTGRKLMERTIIIANTSNMPVASREASVYTSMTIAEYYRSMGLRVLLMADSTSRWAQALREMSNRLEELPGQDAFPMDLSAIIGAFYARAGYVYLNNGATGSVTFLGTVSPAGGNLKEPVTEGTKKVARCFYALEQARADRKRYPAVNPIDSYSKYVEYPEFEEYISQLIDKDWLPMVNDMKTYLQRGKEIQEQINILGDDGVPVDYHEAFWKAEVIDFVILQQDAFDKIDAVCPLERQQYILRMVMDICKHDYDFDNFLDVTDYFKRVINLCKQMNYCEFHSPEFEDYRKKLDELLAEKQIKD
;
A
#
# COMPACT_ATOMS: atom_id res chain seq x y z
N MET A 1 -16.45 -34.24 -8.76
CA MET A 1 -16.07 -33.54 -7.53
C MET A 1 -15.34 -34.53 -6.66
N THR A 2 -14.06 -34.31 -6.38
CA THR A 2 -13.24 -35.20 -5.56
C THR A 2 -13.70 -35.14 -4.11
N THR A 3 -13.75 -36.27 -3.44
CA THR A 3 -14.06 -36.36 -2.02
C THR A 3 -12.90 -37.00 -1.26
N GLY A 4 -12.95 -36.91 0.06
CA GLY A 4 -11.94 -37.50 0.92
C GLY A 4 -12.40 -37.61 2.36
N LYS A 5 -11.52 -38.15 3.19
CA LYS A 5 -11.74 -38.28 4.63
C LYS A 5 -10.54 -37.78 5.41
N VAL A 6 -10.78 -37.09 6.49
CA VAL A 6 -9.75 -36.66 7.43
C VAL A 6 -9.01 -37.87 7.98
N LYS A 7 -7.68 -37.86 7.85
CA LYS A 7 -6.77 -38.92 8.32
C LYS A 7 -5.94 -38.49 9.53
N GLY A 8 -5.61 -37.21 9.61
CA GLY A 8 -4.82 -36.65 10.71
C GLY A 8 -5.10 -35.15 10.89
N ILE A 9 -4.81 -34.65 12.09
CA ILE A 9 -5.05 -33.23 12.46
C ILE A 9 -3.86 -32.76 13.30
N ILE A 10 -3.21 -31.67 12.88
CA ILE A 10 -2.15 -30.99 13.62
C ILE A 10 -2.50 -29.51 13.67
N ALA A 11 -3.07 -29.04 14.77
CA ALA A 11 -3.61 -27.67 14.89
C ALA A 11 -4.60 -27.39 13.74
N ASN A 12 -4.32 -26.41 12.88
CA ASN A 12 -5.17 -26.08 11.74
C ASN A 12 -4.72 -26.79 10.42
N LEU A 13 -3.71 -27.62 10.48
CA LEU A 13 -3.29 -28.47 9.35
C LEU A 13 -4.00 -29.83 9.44
N VAL A 14 -4.68 -30.20 8.36
CA VAL A 14 -5.44 -31.43 8.26
C VAL A 14 -4.90 -32.28 7.13
N THR A 15 -4.62 -33.56 7.43
CA THR A 15 -4.26 -34.56 6.40
C THR A 15 -5.54 -35.24 5.94
N VAL A 16 -5.79 -35.27 4.65
CA VAL A 16 -6.97 -35.87 4.02
C VAL A 16 -6.53 -36.97 3.08
N ALA A 17 -7.14 -38.15 3.21
CA ALA A 17 -7.02 -39.20 2.20
C ALA A 17 -8.08 -38.96 1.12
N VAL A 18 -7.63 -38.90 -0.15
CA VAL A 18 -8.49 -38.53 -1.28
C VAL A 18 -8.71 -39.69 -2.23
N ASP A 19 -9.84 -39.68 -2.91
CA ASP A 19 -10.29 -40.69 -3.86
C ASP A 19 -10.22 -40.25 -5.34
N GLY A 20 -9.64 -39.10 -5.60
CA GLY A 20 -9.52 -38.51 -6.94
C GLY A 20 -8.44 -37.44 -7.04
N PRO A 21 -8.30 -36.77 -8.18
CA PRO A 21 -7.32 -35.74 -8.39
C PRO A 21 -7.66 -34.48 -7.58
N VAL A 22 -6.62 -33.88 -6.99
CA VAL A 22 -6.69 -32.61 -6.24
C VAL A 22 -5.50 -31.75 -6.63
N ALA A 23 -5.73 -30.47 -6.85
CA ALA A 23 -4.69 -29.51 -7.16
C ALA A 23 -4.17 -28.75 -5.92
N GLN A 24 -2.95 -28.28 -5.98
CA GLN A 24 -2.42 -27.36 -4.97
C GLN A 24 -3.16 -26.03 -5.04
N ASN A 25 -3.37 -25.39 -3.89
CA ASN A 25 -4.18 -24.18 -3.68
C ASN A 25 -5.69 -24.35 -3.91
N GLU A 26 -6.17 -25.58 -4.15
CA GLU A 26 -7.60 -25.84 -4.27
C GLU A 26 -8.30 -25.67 -2.93
N ILE A 27 -9.51 -25.12 -2.94
CA ILE A 27 -10.35 -24.99 -1.77
C ILE A 27 -11.13 -26.27 -1.53
N CYS A 28 -11.23 -26.68 -0.28
CA CYS A 28 -12.08 -27.78 0.16
C CYS A 28 -12.90 -27.39 1.39
N TYR A 29 -13.99 -28.12 1.61
CA TYR A 29 -14.85 -27.98 2.79
C TYR A 29 -14.80 -29.25 3.62
N ILE A 30 -14.53 -29.09 4.92
CA ILE A 30 -14.47 -30.17 5.88
C ILE A 30 -15.76 -30.11 6.74
N TYR A 31 -16.47 -31.22 6.81
CA TYR A 31 -17.75 -31.30 7.51
C TYR A 31 -17.57 -31.70 8.96
N VAL A 32 -18.04 -30.86 9.88
CA VAL A 32 -18.09 -31.13 11.32
C VAL A 32 -19.56 -31.03 11.76
N GLY A 33 -20.27 -32.15 11.68
CA GLY A 33 -21.74 -32.14 11.81
C GLY A 33 -22.36 -31.35 10.65
N GLU A 34 -23.14 -30.32 10.99
CA GLU A 34 -23.76 -29.43 10.01
C GLU A 34 -22.86 -28.26 9.59
N THR A 35 -21.73 -28.04 10.30
CA THR A 35 -20.81 -26.94 10.03
C THR A 35 -19.84 -27.31 8.94
N LYS A 36 -19.63 -26.42 7.97
CA LYS A 36 -18.62 -26.54 6.92
C LYS A 36 -17.43 -25.65 7.26
N LEU A 37 -16.24 -26.21 7.30
CA LEU A 37 -15.00 -25.47 7.50
C LEU A 37 -14.26 -25.36 6.17
N MET A 38 -13.96 -24.15 5.74
CA MET A 38 -13.16 -23.89 4.56
C MET A 38 -11.68 -24.19 4.84
N ALA A 39 -11.01 -24.84 3.89
CA ALA A 39 -9.59 -25.09 3.94
C ALA A 39 -8.96 -24.96 2.56
N GLU A 40 -7.67 -24.68 2.51
CA GLU A 40 -6.87 -24.60 1.29
C GLU A 40 -5.85 -25.73 1.25
N VAL A 41 -5.73 -26.39 0.12
CA VAL A 41 -4.72 -27.42 -0.13
C VAL A 41 -3.35 -26.76 -0.29
N ILE A 42 -2.42 -27.08 0.60
CA ILE A 42 -1.06 -26.52 0.57
C ILE A 42 -0.02 -27.52 0.04
N LYS A 43 -0.31 -28.83 0.13
CA LYS A 43 0.60 -29.86 -0.35
C LYS A 43 -0.17 -31.13 -0.73
N VAL A 44 0.27 -31.77 -1.80
CA VAL A 44 -0.28 -33.05 -2.27
C VAL A 44 0.85 -34.06 -2.38
N ILE A 45 0.71 -35.23 -1.72
CA ILE A 45 1.68 -36.32 -1.79
C ILE A 45 0.93 -37.63 -2.00
N GLY A 46 0.94 -38.14 -3.23
CA GLY A 46 0.19 -39.35 -3.59
C GLY A 46 -1.30 -39.17 -3.33
N ALA A 47 -1.89 -40.06 -2.54
CA ALA A 47 -3.30 -40.01 -2.15
C ALA A 47 -3.56 -39.21 -0.87
N ASN A 48 -2.54 -38.55 -0.31
CA ASN A 48 -2.67 -37.72 0.86
C ASN A 48 -2.57 -36.23 0.48
N VAL A 49 -3.52 -35.45 0.99
CA VAL A 49 -3.58 -34.00 0.81
C VAL A 49 -3.44 -33.34 2.18
N TYR A 50 -2.61 -32.31 2.23
CA TYR A 50 -2.44 -31.48 3.41
C TYR A 50 -3.20 -30.16 3.17
N ALA A 51 -4.23 -29.93 3.96
CA ALA A 51 -5.06 -28.74 3.86
C ALA A 51 -4.96 -27.88 5.12
N GLN A 52 -4.79 -26.59 4.93
CA GLN A 52 -4.77 -25.60 6.00
C GLN A 52 -6.18 -25.04 6.19
N VAL A 53 -6.76 -25.24 7.35
CA VAL A 53 -8.10 -24.74 7.69
C VAL A 53 -8.04 -23.25 8.02
N PHE A 54 -8.97 -22.46 7.49
CA PHE A 54 -9.06 -21.02 7.72
C PHE A 54 -9.63 -20.66 9.09
N GLU A 55 -10.18 -21.63 9.81
CA GLU A 55 -10.84 -21.44 11.09
C GLU A 55 -10.34 -22.44 12.14
N SER A 56 -10.91 -22.34 13.35
CA SER A 56 -10.61 -23.31 14.42
C SER A 56 -11.05 -24.71 14.06
N THR A 57 -10.15 -25.68 14.19
CA THR A 57 -10.40 -27.12 13.97
C THR A 57 -11.05 -27.82 15.16
N ARG A 58 -11.50 -27.07 16.20
CA ARG A 58 -12.12 -27.66 17.39
C ARG A 58 -13.32 -28.54 17.02
N GLY A 59 -13.36 -29.78 17.52
CA GLY A 59 -14.41 -30.75 17.23
C GLY A 59 -14.25 -31.52 15.93
N LEU A 60 -13.24 -31.21 15.12
CA LEU A 60 -12.87 -32.00 13.95
C LEU A 60 -12.32 -33.36 14.39
N LYS A 61 -12.68 -34.41 13.69
CA LYS A 61 -12.30 -35.81 13.99
C LYS A 61 -11.77 -36.51 12.74
N VAL A 62 -10.90 -37.48 12.96
CA VAL A 62 -10.50 -38.42 11.91
C VAL A 62 -11.77 -39.12 11.37
N GLY A 63 -11.87 -39.23 10.06
CA GLY A 63 -13.03 -39.79 9.37
C GLY A 63 -14.07 -38.74 8.91
N ASN A 64 -13.97 -37.48 9.33
CA ASN A 64 -14.85 -36.43 8.81
C ASN A 64 -14.74 -36.31 7.30
N LYS A 65 -15.88 -36.08 6.63
CA LYS A 65 -15.97 -35.94 5.17
C LYS A 65 -15.35 -34.63 4.71
N VAL A 66 -14.65 -34.69 3.56
CA VAL A 66 -14.08 -33.54 2.87
C VAL A 66 -14.56 -33.52 1.43
N GLU A 67 -14.95 -32.35 0.94
CA GLU A 67 -15.33 -32.12 -0.46
C GLU A 67 -14.41 -31.08 -1.08
N PHE A 68 -13.83 -31.38 -2.23
CA PHE A 68 -12.95 -30.48 -2.97
C PHE A 68 -13.74 -29.75 -4.04
N THR A 69 -13.49 -28.45 -4.20
CA THR A 69 -14.31 -27.56 -5.04
C THR A 69 -13.85 -27.52 -6.50
N GLY A 70 -12.61 -27.91 -6.79
CA GLY A 70 -12.00 -27.78 -8.11
C GLY A 70 -11.49 -26.38 -8.45
N HIS A 71 -11.58 -25.41 -7.53
CA HIS A 71 -11.09 -24.06 -7.75
C HIS A 71 -10.30 -23.53 -6.53
N MET A 72 -9.45 -22.53 -6.79
CA MET A 72 -8.69 -21.82 -5.75
C MET A 72 -9.59 -20.87 -4.95
N LEU A 73 -9.05 -20.30 -3.88
CA LEU A 73 -9.72 -19.20 -3.16
C LEU A 73 -9.95 -18.03 -4.10
N GLU A 74 -11.20 -17.63 -4.23
CA GLU A 74 -11.65 -16.57 -5.12
C GLU A 74 -12.17 -15.37 -4.33
N VAL A 75 -12.01 -14.19 -4.92
CA VAL A 75 -12.62 -12.95 -4.48
C VAL A 75 -13.78 -12.60 -5.41
N THR A 76 -14.86 -12.06 -4.84
CA THR A 76 -16.00 -11.53 -5.57
C THR A 76 -15.75 -10.07 -5.93
N LEU A 77 -15.83 -9.74 -7.20
CA LEU A 77 -15.53 -8.42 -7.76
C LEU A 77 -16.76 -7.84 -8.42
N GLY A 78 -17.17 -6.66 -7.99
CA GLY A 78 -18.34 -5.97 -8.50
C GLY A 78 -18.59 -4.64 -7.79
N PRO A 79 -19.61 -3.87 -8.19
CA PRO A 79 -19.99 -2.62 -7.54
C PRO A 79 -20.42 -2.84 -6.08
N GLY A 80 -20.01 -1.95 -5.20
CA GLY A 80 -20.36 -2.00 -3.77
C GLY A 80 -19.22 -2.43 -2.86
N LEU A 81 -18.00 -2.56 -3.37
CA LEU A 81 -16.81 -2.83 -2.58
C LEU A 81 -16.31 -1.61 -1.79
N LEU A 82 -16.49 -0.41 -2.32
CA LEU A 82 -16.07 0.83 -1.64
C LEU A 82 -16.86 1.07 -0.36
N SER A 83 -16.24 1.69 0.61
CA SER A 83 -16.79 1.99 1.94
C SER A 83 -17.11 0.76 2.78
N ARG A 84 -16.49 -0.38 2.48
CA ARG A 84 -16.72 -1.65 3.18
C ARG A 84 -15.50 -2.11 3.96
N ASN A 85 -15.81 -2.87 5.01
CA ASN A 85 -14.84 -3.55 5.86
C ASN A 85 -14.97 -5.06 5.64
N TYR A 86 -13.91 -5.69 5.13
CA TYR A 86 -13.87 -7.13 4.90
C TYR A 86 -12.82 -7.81 5.77
N ASP A 87 -13.00 -9.11 6.00
CA ASP A 87 -11.93 -9.97 6.51
C ASP A 87 -11.05 -10.49 5.35
N GLY A 88 -10.03 -11.30 5.68
CA GLY A 88 -9.12 -11.88 4.68
C GLY A 88 -9.78 -12.83 3.67
N LEU A 89 -10.96 -13.33 3.96
CA LEU A 89 -11.77 -14.18 3.08
C LEU A 89 -12.91 -13.41 2.40
N GLN A 90 -12.88 -12.10 2.48
CA GLN A 90 -13.89 -11.19 1.94
C GLN A 90 -15.30 -11.34 2.57
N ASN A 91 -15.38 -11.74 3.84
CA ASN A 91 -16.62 -11.60 4.57
C ASN A 91 -16.85 -10.15 4.97
N ASP A 92 -18.04 -9.64 4.75
CA ASP A 92 -18.43 -8.27 5.10
C ASP A 92 -18.61 -8.16 6.62
N LEU A 93 -17.70 -7.45 7.28
CA LEU A 93 -17.69 -7.28 8.73
C LEU A 93 -18.83 -6.39 9.23
N ASP A 94 -19.37 -5.52 8.38
CA ASP A 94 -20.49 -4.64 8.75
C ASP A 94 -21.83 -5.40 8.84
N LYS A 95 -21.92 -6.59 8.25
CA LYS A 95 -23.09 -7.48 8.34
C LYS A 95 -23.10 -8.38 9.58
N LEU A 96 -22.05 -8.32 10.39
CA LEU A 96 -21.93 -9.17 11.55
C LEU A 96 -22.69 -8.60 12.75
N THR A 97 -23.33 -9.50 13.50
CA THR A 97 -23.99 -9.17 14.79
C THR A 97 -23.03 -9.14 15.98
N GLY A 98 -21.72 -9.35 15.75
CA GLY A 98 -20.67 -9.39 16.78
C GLY A 98 -19.30 -9.02 16.20
N VAL A 99 -18.32 -8.87 17.08
CA VAL A 99 -16.94 -8.45 16.72
C VAL A 99 -16.20 -9.48 15.84
N PHE A 100 -16.67 -10.74 15.78
CA PHE A 100 -16.05 -11.81 15.01
C PHE A 100 -17.08 -12.69 14.34
N LEU A 101 -16.76 -13.21 13.13
CA LEU A 101 -17.52 -14.24 12.45
C LEU A 101 -17.68 -15.48 13.34
N LYS A 102 -18.89 -16.01 13.42
CA LYS A 102 -19.09 -17.34 13.96
C LYS A 102 -18.51 -18.38 13.00
N ARG A 103 -17.95 -19.42 13.57
CA ARG A 103 -17.34 -20.52 12.86
C ARG A 103 -18.28 -21.13 11.83
N GLY A 104 -17.81 -21.27 10.56
CA GLY A 104 -18.59 -21.81 9.47
C GLY A 104 -19.62 -20.87 8.86
N GLU A 105 -19.67 -19.61 9.29
CA GLU A 105 -20.50 -18.57 8.68
C GLU A 105 -19.69 -17.80 7.63
N TYR A 106 -20.20 -17.79 6.40
CA TYR A 106 -19.66 -16.99 5.28
C TYR A 106 -20.80 -16.13 4.77
N ASN A 107 -20.54 -14.85 4.54
CA ASN A 107 -21.52 -13.96 3.95
C ASN A 107 -21.11 -13.51 2.54
N PHE A 108 -22.10 -13.14 1.74
CA PHE A 108 -21.85 -12.60 0.43
C PHE A 108 -21.35 -11.14 0.56
N PRO A 109 -20.23 -10.77 -0.09
CA PRO A 109 -19.54 -9.51 0.19
C PRO A 109 -20.21 -8.27 -0.38
N LEU A 110 -21.15 -8.41 -1.31
CA LEU A 110 -21.84 -7.31 -1.98
C LEU A 110 -23.32 -7.24 -1.57
N ASP A 111 -23.94 -6.09 -1.83
CA ASP A 111 -25.37 -5.91 -1.66
C ASP A 111 -26.13 -6.32 -2.94
N GLU A 112 -26.81 -7.45 -2.89
CA GLU A 112 -27.54 -8.01 -4.02
C GLU A 112 -28.87 -7.26 -4.33
N GLN A 113 -29.35 -6.46 -3.39
CA GLN A 113 -30.63 -5.74 -3.53
C GLN A 113 -30.44 -4.31 -4.05
N LYS A 114 -29.24 -3.76 -3.90
CA LYS A 114 -28.94 -2.40 -4.34
C LYS A 114 -29.04 -2.30 -5.87
N LYS A 115 -29.72 -1.28 -6.34
CA LYS A 115 -29.78 -0.94 -7.75
C LYS A 115 -28.71 0.07 -8.12
N TRP A 116 -28.10 -0.17 -9.26
CA TRP A 116 -27.03 0.65 -9.82
C TRP A 116 -27.49 1.23 -11.15
N THR A 117 -27.23 2.51 -11.38
CA THR A 117 -27.53 3.19 -12.64
C THR A 117 -26.47 2.82 -13.67
N PHE A 118 -26.83 1.93 -14.59
CA PHE A 118 -25.93 1.43 -15.64
C PHE A 118 -25.99 2.31 -16.88
N THR A 119 -24.83 2.65 -17.44
CA THR A 119 -24.67 3.34 -18.71
C THR A 119 -23.82 2.47 -19.63
N PRO A 120 -24.34 2.01 -20.80
CA PRO A 120 -23.55 1.18 -21.70
C PRO A 120 -22.43 1.97 -22.37
N ILE A 121 -21.27 1.33 -22.55
CA ILE A 121 -20.10 1.84 -23.30
C ILE A 121 -19.95 1.06 -24.61
N ALA A 122 -19.97 -0.27 -24.54
CA ALA A 122 -19.89 -1.13 -25.71
C ALA A 122 -21.20 -1.14 -26.52
N LYS A 123 -21.09 -1.50 -27.79
CA LYS A 123 -22.21 -1.60 -28.71
C LYS A 123 -22.36 -3.03 -29.21
N VAL A 124 -23.58 -3.36 -29.64
CA VAL A 124 -23.85 -4.65 -30.31
C VAL A 124 -22.99 -4.76 -31.57
N GLY A 125 -22.31 -5.89 -31.69
CA GLY A 125 -21.37 -6.19 -32.78
C GLY A 125 -19.91 -5.85 -32.46
N ASP A 126 -19.62 -5.16 -31.38
CA ASP A 126 -18.22 -4.91 -30.95
C ASP A 126 -17.53 -6.23 -30.62
N LYS A 127 -16.24 -6.28 -30.97
CA LYS A 127 -15.36 -7.37 -30.54
C LYS A 127 -14.65 -6.98 -29.25
N VAL A 128 -14.74 -7.84 -28.26
CA VAL A 128 -14.26 -7.59 -26.91
C VAL A 128 -13.44 -8.77 -26.40
N GLU A 129 -12.47 -8.47 -25.54
CA GLU A 129 -11.64 -9.45 -24.85
C GLU A 129 -11.79 -9.25 -23.34
N ALA A 130 -11.15 -10.11 -22.53
CA ALA A 130 -11.15 -9.99 -21.08
C ALA A 130 -10.79 -8.56 -20.62
N ALA A 131 -11.48 -8.07 -19.61
CA ALA A 131 -11.37 -6.71 -19.05
C ALA A 131 -11.83 -5.57 -19.98
N ALA A 132 -12.36 -5.83 -21.17
CA ALA A 132 -12.97 -4.78 -21.98
C ALA A 132 -14.18 -4.17 -21.27
N TRP A 133 -14.32 -2.85 -21.37
CA TRP A 133 -15.39 -2.13 -20.69
C TRP A 133 -16.71 -2.26 -21.45
N LEU A 134 -17.70 -2.86 -20.81
CA LEU A 134 -19.05 -3.02 -21.36
C LEU A 134 -19.95 -1.84 -21.03
N GLY A 135 -19.81 -1.30 -19.84
CA GLY A 135 -20.55 -0.18 -19.34
C GLY A 135 -19.99 0.32 -18.02
N GLU A 136 -20.68 1.28 -17.40
CA GLU A 136 -20.26 1.83 -16.12
C GLU A 136 -21.44 2.10 -15.19
N VAL A 137 -21.17 2.10 -13.90
CA VAL A 137 -22.06 2.56 -12.84
C VAL A 137 -21.32 3.55 -11.95
N ASP A 138 -22.06 4.42 -11.27
CA ASP A 138 -21.47 5.33 -10.27
C ASP A 138 -21.38 4.62 -8.91
N GLU A 139 -20.16 4.38 -8.46
CA GLU A 139 -19.86 3.88 -7.12
C GLU A 139 -19.18 4.99 -6.31
N ASN A 140 -19.92 5.64 -5.42
CA ASN A 140 -19.41 6.73 -4.58
C ASN A 140 -18.69 7.83 -5.39
N HIS A 141 -19.26 8.23 -6.50
CA HIS A 141 -18.69 9.20 -7.46
C HIS A 141 -17.42 8.72 -8.21
N GLN A 142 -17.14 7.44 -8.15
CA GLN A 142 -16.11 6.80 -8.99
C GLN A 142 -16.78 6.02 -10.12
N PRO A 143 -16.28 6.16 -11.36
CA PRO A 143 -16.83 5.41 -12.50
C PRO A 143 -16.39 3.94 -12.40
N HIS A 144 -17.28 3.10 -11.88
CA HIS A 144 -17.04 1.67 -11.79
C HIS A 144 -17.37 1.00 -13.12
N LYS A 145 -16.37 0.45 -13.79
CA LYS A 145 -16.54 -0.20 -15.09
C LYS A 145 -17.05 -1.63 -14.92
N ILE A 146 -18.10 -1.95 -15.64
CA ILE A 146 -18.55 -3.33 -15.81
C ILE A 146 -17.79 -3.92 -16.98
N MET A 147 -17.00 -4.96 -16.71
CA MET A 147 -16.01 -5.50 -17.64
C MET A 147 -16.37 -6.91 -18.09
N VAL A 148 -15.84 -7.30 -19.24
CA VAL A 148 -15.80 -8.70 -19.66
C VAL A 148 -15.02 -9.47 -18.58
N PRO A 149 -15.57 -10.59 -18.05
CA PRO A 149 -14.90 -11.36 -17.01
C PRO A 149 -13.47 -11.75 -17.37
N PHE A 150 -12.57 -11.68 -16.42
CA PHE A 150 -11.15 -12.00 -16.63
C PHE A 150 -10.90 -13.47 -16.99
N VAL A 151 -11.85 -14.34 -16.68
CA VAL A 151 -11.79 -15.78 -17.03
C VAL A 151 -12.09 -16.06 -18.50
N PHE A 152 -12.60 -15.08 -19.24
CA PHE A 152 -12.91 -15.23 -20.67
C PHE A 152 -11.61 -15.17 -21.47
N GLU A 153 -11.38 -16.20 -22.27
CA GLU A 153 -10.21 -16.30 -23.14
C GLU A 153 -10.59 -16.06 -24.60
N GLY A 154 -9.76 -15.29 -25.29
CA GLY A 154 -9.96 -14.97 -26.70
C GLY A 154 -10.92 -13.80 -26.94
N THR A 155 -11.42 -13.70 -28.17
CA THR A 155 -12.26 -12.59 -28.63
C THR A 155 -13.72 -13.02 -28.67
N TYR A 156 -14.58 -12.18 -28.11
CA TYR A 156 -16.02 -12.34 -28.08
C TYR A 156 -16.71 -11.24 -28.89
N THR A 157 -17.89 -11.51 -29.38
CA THR A 157 -18.73 -10.50 -30.05
C THR A 157 -19.91 -10.13 -29.15
N VAL A 158 -20.17 -8.85 -28.95
CA VAL A 158 -21.31 -8.39 -28.17
C VAL A 158 -22.62 -8.66 -28.96
N LYS A 159 -23.38 -9.65 -28.49
CA LYS A 159 -24.69 -10.01 -29.07
C LYS A 159 -25.79 -9.07 -28.60
N SER A 160 -25.80 -8.77 -27.32
CA SER A 160 -26.71 -7.81 -26.70
C SER A 160 -26.08 -7.09 -25.53
N ILE A 161 -26.55 -5.89 -25.22
CA ILE A 161 -26.13 -5.11 -24.08
C ILE A 161 -27.34 -4.43 -23.44
N ALA A 162 -27.39 -4.34 -22.14
CA ALA A 162 -28.46 -3.67 -21.40
C ALA A 162 -28.50 -2.19 -21.76
N LYS A 163 -29.70 -1.64 -21.80
CA LYS A 163 -29.93 -0.20 -21.99
C LYS A 163 -29.59 0.55 -20.71
N ALA A 164 -29.36 1.86 -20.83
CA ALA A 164 -29.23 2.73 -19.67
C ALA A 164 -30.46 2.58 -18.75
N GLY A 165 -30.21 2.34 -17.47
CA GLY A 165 -31.28 2.08 -16.49
C GLY A 165 -30.71 1.59 -15.16
N GLU A 166 -31.62 1.26 -14.26
CA GLU A 166 -31.28 0.75 -12.94
C GLU A 166 -31.34 -0.78 -12.88
N TYR A 167 -30.27 -1.42 -12.43
CA TYR A 167 -30.15 -2.87 -12.36
C TYR A 167 -29.46 -3.29 -11.05
N THR A 168 -29.80 -4.50 -10.60
CA THR A 168 -29.04 -5.17 -9.53
C THR A 168 -27.79 -5.85 -10.08
N ILE A 169 -26.86 -6.23 -9.22
CA ILE A 169 -25.60 -6.85 -9.63
C ILE A 169 -25.73 -8.21 -10.31
N ASN A 170 -26.84 -8.91 -10.09
CA ASN A 170 -27.08 -10.26 -10.62
C ASN A 170 -27.85 -10.28 -11.94
N GLU A 171 -28.35 -9.13 -12.40
CA GLU A 171 -29.04 -9.03 -13.70
C GLU A 171 -28.03 -9.08 -14.85
N THR A 172 -28.44 -9.69 -15.96
CA THR A 172 -27.61 -9.81 -17.17
C THR A 172 -27.40 -8.43 -17.82
N MET A 173 -26.13 -7.98 -17.89
CA MET A 173 -25.77 -6.71 -18.51
C MET A 173 -25.43 -6.85 -19.98
N ALA A 174 -24.84 -7.96 -20.38
CA ALA A 174 -24.51 -8.24 -21.77
C ALA A 174 -24.56 -9.76 -22.06
N VAL A 175 -24.76 -10.09 -23.31
CA VAL A 175 -24.57 -11.44 -23.83
C VAL A 175 -23.44 -11.39 -24.85
N LEU A 176 -22.42 -12.19 -24.64
CA LEU A 176 -21.23 -12.27 -25.49
C LEU A 176 -21.20 -13.63 -26.19
N THR A 177 -20.95 -13.63 -27.49
CA THR A 177 -20.83 -14.86 -28.28
C THR A 177 -19.35 -15.16 -28.55
N ASP A 178 -18.90 -16.36 -28.24
CA ASP A 178 -17.53 -16.80 -28.51
C ASP A 178 -17.30 -17.21 -29.99
N ALA A 179 -16.09 -17.65 -30.30
CA ALA A 179 -15.71 -18.08 -31.64
C ALA A 179 -16.48 -19.32 -32.13
N ASP A 180 -16.97 -20.13 -31.22
CA ASP A 180 -17.75 -21.36 -31.51
C ASP A 180 -19.25 -21.07 -31.61
N GLY A 181 -19.68 -19.81 -31.44
CA GLY A 181 -21.06 -19.39 -31.51
C GLY A 181 -21.86 -19.64 -30.23
N VAL A 182 -21.19 -19.90 -29.10
CA VAL A 182 -21.82 -20.11 -27.80
C VAL A 182 -22.02 -18.75 -27.11
N ASP A 183 -23.22 -18.55 -26.57
CA ASP A 183 -23.58 -17.35 -25.84
C ASP A 183 -23.23 -17.45 -24.36
N HIS A 184 -22.61 -16.40 -23.85
CA HIS A 184 -22.22 -16.24 -22.44
C HIS A 184 -22.87 -15.00 -21.85
N GLU A 185 -23.61 -15.16 -20.76
CA GLU A 185 -24.19 -14.04 -20.04
C GLU A 185 -23.16 -13.40 -19.11
N VAL A 186 -23.15 -12.07 -19.09
CA VAL A 186 -22.28 -11.26 -18.22
C VAL A 186 -23.13 -10.41 -17.31
N THR A 187 -22.87 -10.51 -16.00
CA THR A 187 -23.47 -9.68 -14.96
C THR A 187 -22.48 -8.62 -14.47
N MET A 188 -22.86 -7.81 -13.48
CA MET A 188 -21.94 -6.84 -12.86
C MET A 188 -20.91 -7.49 -11.96
N VAL A 189 -21.03 -8.78 -11.64
CA VAL A 189 -20.19 -9.51 -10.69
C VAL A 189 -19.37 -10.56 -11.41
N GLN A 190 -18.10 -10.66 -11.02
CA GLN A 190 -17.22 -11.74 -11.45
C GLN A 190 -16.38 -12.25 -10.27
N LYS A 191 -15.80 -13.42 -10.42
CA LYS A 191 -14.89 -14.03 -9.45
C LYS A 191 -13.51 -14.22 -10.04
N TRP A 192 -12.49 -14.07 -9.22
CA TRP A 192 -11.10 -14.28 -9.63
C TRP A 192 -10.28 -14.90 -8.50
N PRO A 193 -9.40 -15.88 -8.80
CA PRO A 193 -8.51 -16.47 -7.80
C PRO A 193 -7.54 -15.45 -7.23
N VAL A 194 -7.47 -15.34 -5.89
CA VAL A 194 -6.66 -14.31 -5.22
C VAL A 194 -5.16 -14.48 -5.43
N LYS A 195 -4.68 -15.71 -5.59
CA LYS A 195 -3.26 -16.00 -5.81
C LYS A 195 -2.80 -15.87 -7.27
N LYS A 196 -3.72 -15.56 -8.17
CA LYS A 196 -3.43 -15.36 -9.59
C LYS A 196 -3.52 -13.88 -9.95
N ALA A 197 -2.45 -13.33 -10.51
CA ALA A 197 -2.44 -11.93 -10.96
C ALA A 197 -3.44 -11.70 -12.11
N ILE A 198 -4.04 -10.51 -12.16
CA ILE A 198 -4.88 -10.07 -13.29
C ILE A 198 -3.94 -9.44 -14.32
N LEU A 199 -3.74 -10.11 -15.45
CA LEU A 199 -2.80 -9.71 -16.50
C LEU A 199 -3.51 -9.12 -17.75
N ALA A 200 -4.72 -8.60 -17.58
CA ALA A 200 -5.55 -8.08 -18.66
C ALA A 200 -5.18 -6.63 -19.03
N TYR A 201 -3.93 -6.42 -19.44
CA TYR A 201 -3.41 -5.14 -19.91
C TYR A 201 -2.45 -5.36 -21.10
N ARG A 202 -2.23 -4.29 -21.89
CA ARG A 202 -1.35 -4.36 -23.06
C ARG A 202 0.12 -4.32 -22.67
N GLU A 203 0.48 -3.43 -21.76
CA GLU A 203 1.86 -3.15 -21.41
C GLU A 203 1.96 -2.68 -19.95
N LYS A 204 3.05 -3.04 -19.30
CA LYS A 204 3.41 -2.61 -17.95
C LYS A 204 4.80 -1.98 -17.98
N PRO A 205 4.89 -0.67 -18.27
CA PRO A 205 6.17 0.03 -18.28
C PRO A 205 6.71 0.19 -16.86
N ARG A 206 7.99 0.59 -16.77
CA ARG A 206 8.58 1.02 -15.52
C ARG A 206 7.84 2.25 -15.00
N PRO A 207 7.47 2.32 -13.70
CA PRO A 207 6.84 3.49 -13.14
C PRO A 207 7.71 4.74 -13.27
N PHE A 208 7.12 5.85 -13.69
CA PHE A 208 7.85 7.09 -13.96
C PHE A 208 7.13 8.36 -13.51
N LYS A 209 5.83 8.29 -13.23
CA LYS A 209 5.06 9.44 -12.74
C LYS A 209 5.17 9.53 -11.23
N LEU A 210 5.39 10.73 -10.69
CA LEU A 210 5.35 10.98 -9.26
C LEU A 210 3.94 10.72 -8.73
N LEU A 211 3.84 9.95 -7.65
CA LEU A 211 2.66 9.93 -6.80
C LEU A 211 2.81 11.02 -5.75
N GLU A 212 2.08 12.10 -5.87
CA GLU A 212 2.09 13.18 -4.89
C GLU A 212 1.42 12.73 -3.60
N THR A 213 2.20 12.63 -2.51
CA THR A 213 1.71 12.19 -1.20
C THR A 213 1.45 13.35 -0.24
N GLY A 214 1.87 14.56 -0.57
CA GLY A 214 1.81 15.73 0.32
C GLY A 214 2.79 15.68 1.50
N VAL A 215 3.61 14.64 1.59
CA VAL A 215 4.63 14.44 2.63
C VAL A 215 6.00 14.77 2.07
N ARG A 216 6.63 15.85 2.58
CA ARG A 216 7.90 16.38 2.06
C ARG A 216 9.04 15.37 2.07
N THR A 217 9.16 14.56 3.12
CA THR A 217 10.22 13.55 3.21
C THR A 217 10.08 12.43 2.17
N ILE A 218 8.88 12.24 1.62
CA ILE A 218 8.63 11.29 0.53
C ILE A 218 8.77 12.00 -0.80
N ASP A 219 7.93 12.96 -1.10
CA ASP A 219 7.86 13.60 -2.42
C ASP A 219 9.15 14.32 -2.80
N THR A 220 9.77 15.03 -1.85
CA THR A 220 11.02 15.77 -2.10
C THR A 220 12.25 14.87 -2.01
N ALA A 221 12.41 14.14 -0.91
CA ALA A 221 13.66 13.43 -0.63
C ALA A 221 13.73 12.04 -1.28
N ASN A 222 12.63 11.28 -1.27
CA ASN A 222 12.58 9.90 -1.73
C ASN A 222 11.25 9.60 -2.44
N PRO A 223 11.04 10.11 -3.65
CA PRO A 223 9.74 10.08 -4.32
C PRO A 223 9.24 8.67 -4.61
N LEU A 224 7.95 8.46 -4.38
CA LEU A 224 7.21 7.27 -4.76
C LEU A 224 6.53 7.53 -6.10
N CYS A 225 6.61 6.57 -7.02
CA CYS A 225 5.95 6.67 -8.30
C CYS A 225 4.56 6.04 -8.27
N GLU A 226 3.67 6.56 -9.09
CA GLU A 226 2.38 5.94 -9.40
C GLU A 226 2.61 4.56 -10.03
N GLY A 227 2.03 3.54 -9.42
CA GLY A 227 2.33 2.15 -9.78
C GLY A 227 3.63 1.60 -9.22
N GLY A 228 4.31 2.36 -8.36
CA GLY A 228 5.55 1.97 -7.73
C GLY A 228 5.38 1.08 -6.50
N THR A 229 6.49 0.63 -5.97
CA THR A 229 6.57 -0.20 -4.77
C THR A 229 7.48 0.43 -3.73
N GLY A 230 7.02 0.44 -2.50
CA GLY A 230 7.79 0.94 -1.37
C GLY A 230 7.47 0.17 -0.09
N PHE A 231 8.30 0.34 0.93
CA PHE A 231 8.00 -0.19 2.24
C PHE A 231 8.59 0.68 3.36
N ILE A 232 7.95 0.60 4.50
CA ILE A 232 8.27 1.38 5.69
C ILE A 232 8.66 0.41 6.80
N PRO A 233 9.93 0.07 6.97
CA PRO A 233 10.38 -0.69 8.12
C PRO A 233 10.62 0.23 9.30
N GLY A 234 10.29 -0.24 10.50
CA GLY A 234 10.57 0.51 11.71
C GLY A 234 10.09 -0.18 12.97
N PRO A 235 10.71 0.13 14.12
CA PRO A 235 10.26 -0.34 15.41
C PRO A 235 8.84 0.09 15.75
N PHE A 236 8.26 -0.55 16.74
CA PHE A 236 6.98 -0.12 17.30
C PHE A 236 7.10 1.29 17.91
N GLY A 237 6.07 2.12 17.72
CA GLY A 237 6.03 3.48 18.27
C GLY A 237 6.78 4.56 17.48
N THR A 238 7.34 4.22 16.31
CA THR A 238 8.01 5.19 15.43
C THR A 238 7.08 5.97 14.49
N GLY A 239 5.75 5.77 14.61
CA GLY A 239 4.75 6.49 13.82
C GLY A 239 4.46 5.87 12.45
N LYS A 240 4.66 4.55 12.25
CA LYS A 240 4.31 3.86 11.00
C LYS A 240 2.86 4.10 10.58
N THR A 241 1.93 3.84 11.47
CA THR A 241 0.49 3.98 11.20
C THR A 241 0.09 5.42 10.91
N VAL A 242 0.66 6.38 11.66
CA VAL A 242 0.42 7.81 11.41
C VAL A 242 0.89 8.22 10.02
N LEU A 243 2.06 7.76 9.61
CA LEU A 243 2.59 8.04 8.27
C LEU A 243 1.72 7.41 7.18
N GLN A 244 1.28 6.16 7.36
CA GLN A 244 0.36 5.51 6.42
C GLN A 244 -0.98 6.23 6.31
N HIS A 245 -1.58 6.63 7.43
CA HIS A 245 -2.83 7.40 7.43
C HIS A 245 -2.65 8.75 6.74
N ALA A 246 -1.54 9.44 6.98
CA ALA A 246 -1.23 10.70 6.29
C ALA A 246 -1.13 10.50 4.78
N ILE A 247 -0.42 9.47 4.33
CA ILE A 247 -0.29 9.15 2.91
C ILE A 247 -1.65 8.78 2.30
N SER A 248 -2.44 7.91 2.95
CA SER A 248 -3.75 7.48 2.44
C SER A 248 -4.74 8.63 2.32
N LYS A 249 -4.68 9.60 3.23
CA LYS A 249 -5.53 10.79 3.22
C LYS A 249 -5.16 11.75 2.07
N GLN A 250 -3.88 11.91 1.80
CA GLN A 250 -3.36 13.01 0.99
C GLN A 250 -2.88 12.59 -0.40
N ALA A 251 -2.55 11.31 -0.60
CA ALA A 251 -2.07 10.83 -1.88
C ALA A 251 -3.11 11.03 -2.99
N GLU A 252 -2.63 11.44 -4.16
CA GLU A 252 -3.44 11.54 -5.37
C GLU A 252 -3.77 10.15 -5.94
N ALA A 253 -4.62 9.41 -5.24
CA ALA A 253 -5.15 8.12 -5.65
C ALA A 253 -6.68 8.16 -5.73
N ASP A 254 -7.25 7.45 -6.68
CA ASP A 254 -8.70 7.37 -6.83
C ASP A 254 -9.31 6.41 -5.80
N ILE A 255 -8.60 5.32 -5.51
CA ILE A 255 -9.00 4.27 -4.57
C ILE A 255 -7.86 4.02 -3.58
N VAL A 256 -8.21 3.89 -2.31
CA VAL A 256 -7.30 3.49 -1.24
C VAL A 256 -7.75 2.15 -0.67
N ILE A 257 -6.84 1.19 -0.56
CA ILE A 257 -7.09 -0.10 0.07
C ILE A 257 -6.13 -0.24 1.25
N ILE A 258 -6.68 -0.47 2.43
CA ILE A 258 -5.90 -0.71 3.64
C ILE A 258 -6.04 -2.18 4.01
N ALA A 259 -4.92 -2.89 4.01
CA ALA A 259 -4.83 -4.28 4.41
C ALA A 259 -4.15 -4.39 5.77
N ALA A 260 -4.93 -4.64 6.82
CA ALA A 260 -4.41 -4.97 8.14
C ALA A 260 -4.14 -6.48 8.19
N CYS A 261 -2.87 -6.87 8.12
CA CYS A 261 -2.44 -8.26 8.01
C CYS A 261 -1.95 -8.78 9.35
N GLY A 262 -2.85 -9.31 10.18
CA GLY A 262 -2.50 -9.89 11.47
C GLY A 262 -2.16 -8.87 12.55
N GLU A 263 -2.68 -7.67 12.46
CA GLU A 263 -2.52 -6.61 13.46
C GLU A 263 -3.32 -6.90 14.73
N ARG A 264 -3.02 -6.16 15.80
CA ARG A 264 -3.74 -6.30 17.06
C ARG A 264 -5.19 -5.84 16.91
N ALA A 265 -6.11 -6.54 17.57
CA ALA A 265 -7.53 -6.23 17.46
C ALA A 265 -7.86 -4.77 17.82
N ASN A 266 -7.19 -4.19 18.82
CA ASN A 266 -7.38 -2.80 19.21
C ASN A 266 -6.92 -1.80 18.14
N GLU A 267 -5.81 -2.06 17.44
CA GLU A 267 -5.32 -1.20 16.35
C GLU A 267 -6.27 -1.25 15.15
N VAL A 268 -6.83 -2.42 14.87
CA VAL A 268 -7.83 -2.59 13.81
C VAL A 268 -9.14 -1.86 14.17
N VAL A 269 -9.59 -1.95 15.42
CA VAL A 269 -10.78 -1.23 15.89
C VAL A 269 -10.56 0.28 15.83
N GLU A 270 -9.38 0.76 16.20
CA GLU A 270 -8.99 2.18 16.07
C GLU A 270 -9.11 2.64 14.61
N THR A 271 -8.56 1.88 13.68
CA THR A 271 -8.69 2.16 12.24
C THR A 271 -10.16 2.21 11.79
N PHE A 272 -10.99 1.28 12.23
CA PHE A 272 -12.42 1.25 11.90
C PHE A 272 -13.21 2.42 12.50
N THR A 273 -12.75 2.97 13.61
CA THR A 273 -13.41 4.07 14.29
C THR A 273 -12.96 5.43 13.75
N GLU A 274 -11.67 5.59 13.54
CA GLU A 274 -11.09 6.88 13.13
C GLU A 274 -11.22 7.13 11.63
N PHE A 275 -11.01 6.10 10.81
CA PHE A 275 -10.95 6.26 9.35
C PHE A 275 -12.23 6.80 8.72
N PRO A 276 -13.45 6.38 9.13
CA PRO A 276 -14.70 6.94 8.64
C PRO A 276 -14.92 8.42 8.97
N GLU A 277 -14.25 8.92 10.02
CA GLU A 277 -14.37 10.33 10.43
C GLU A 277 -13.43 11.26 9.67
N LEU A 278 -12.43 10.71 8.97
CA LEU A 278 -11.47 11.51 8.19
C LEU A 278 -12.14 12.12 6.96
N ASP A 279 -11.83 13.39 6.71
CA ASP A 279 -12.24 14.08 5.51
C ASP A 279 -11.17 13.94 4.41
N ASP A 280 -11.63 13.74 3.18
CA ASP A 280 -10.77 13.70 2.00
C ASP A 280 -10.45 15.14 1.56
N PRO A 281 -9.19 15.56 1.62
CA PRO A 281 -8.80 16.93 1.25
C PRO A 281 -9.02 17.25 -0.24
N HIS A 282 -9.08 16.24 -1.10
CA HIS A 282 -9.26 16.42 -2.55
C HIS A 282 -10.73 16.65 -2.94
N THR A 283 -11.66 16.04 -2.21
CA THR A 283 -13.08 16.06 -2.56
C THR A 283 -13.97 16.76 -1.55
N GLY A 284 -13.47 16.99 -0.32
CA GLY A 284 -14.24 17.51 0.81
C GLY A 284 -15.29 16.53 1.36
N ARG A 285 -15.30 15.28 0.88
CA ARG A 285 -16.16 14.20 1.34
C ARG A 285 -15.41 13.31 2.34
N LYS A 286 -16.08 12.27 2.85
CA LYS A 286 -15.41 11.32 3.74
C LYS A 286 -14.41 10.46 2.97
N LEU A 287 -13.22 10.29 3.53
CA LEU A 287 -12.17 9.47 2.94
C LEU A 287 -12.61 8.01 2.73
N MET A 288 -13.47 7.50 3.62
CA MET A 288 -14.02 6.15 3.54
C MET A 288 -14.82 5.90 2.25
N GLU A 289 -15.37 6.94 1.60
CA GLU A 289 -16.11 6.77 0.35
C GLU A 289 -15.27 6.18 -0.79
N ARG A 290 -13.95 6.42 -0.78
CA ARG A 290 -12.99 5.85 -1.75
C ARG A 290 -12.09 4.78 -1.15
N THR A 291 -12.42 4.25 0.02
CA THR A 291 -11.56 3.33 0.78
C THR A 291 -12.21 1.97 0.94
N ILE A 292 -11.38 0.93 0.90
CA ILE A 292 -11.73 -0.45 1.26
C ILE A 292 -10.75 -0.89 2.35
N ILE A 293 -11.27 -1.47 3.44
CA ILE A 293 -10.46 -2.00 4.53
C ILE A 293 -10.58 -3.52 4.53
N ILE A 294 -9.44 -4.20 4.44
CA ILE A 294 -9.33 -5.65 4.60
C ILE A 294 -8.66 -5.89 5.95
N ALA A 295 -9.42 -6.34 6.93
CA ALA A 295 -8.95 -6.52 8.29
C ALA A 295 -8.79 -7.99 8.65
N ASN A 296 -7.57 -8.36 9.00
CA ASN A 296 -7.26 -9.64 9.59
C ASN A 296 -6.49 -9.42 10.89
N THR A 297 -7.06 -9.85 12.03
CA THR A 297 -6.42 -9.69 13.33
C THR A 297 -5.45 -10.83 13.63
N SER A 298 -4.53 -10.60 14.57
CA SER A 298 -3.55 -11.60 15.02
C SER A 298 -4.18 -12.85 15.65
N ASN A 299 -5.44 -12.78 16.07
CA ASN A 299 -6.19 -13.89 16.66
C ASN A 299 -6.82 -14.81 15.60
N MET A 300 -6.86 -14.39 14.34
CA MET A 300 -7.38 -15.18 13.24
C MET A 300 -6.38 -16.26 12.80
N PRO A 301 -6.83 -17.37 12.21
CA PRO A 301 -5.96 -18.44 11.74
C PRO A 301 -4.93 -18.00 10.71
N VAL A 302 -3.81 -18.71 10.65
CA VAL A 302 -2.65 -18.43 9.79
C VAL A 302 -3.03 -18.29 8.32
N ALA A 303 -3.87 -19.20 7.81
CA ALA A 303 -4.26 -19.17 6.41
C ALA A 303 -5.08 -17.93 6.03
N SER A 304 -5.94 -17.44 6.94
CA SER A 304 -6.66 -16.17 6.75
C SER A 304 -5.71 -14.97 6.68
N ARG A 305 -4.65 -14.97 7.49
CA ARG A 305 -3.62 -13.91 7.46
C ARG A 305 -2.88 -13.89 6.12
N GLU A 306 -2.52 -15.06 5.62
CA GLU A 306 -1.90 -15.17 4.29
C GLU A 306 -2.87 -14.71 3.18
N ALA A 307 -4.11 -15.17 3.21
CA ALA A 307 -5.11 -14.85 2.21
C ALA A 307 -5.44 -13.34 2.13
N SER A 308 -5.43 -12.63 3.26
CA SER A 308 -5.79 -11.20 3.32
C SER A 308 -4.95 -10.32 2.41
N VAL A 309 -3.66 -10.62 2.29
CA VAL A 309 -2.72 -9.89 1.43
C VAL A 309 -3.08 -10.07 -0.05
N TYR A 310 -3.36 -11.30 -0.46
CA TYR A 310 -3.74 -11.60 -1.83
C TYR A 310 -5.13 -11.09 -2.20
N THR A 311 -6.08 -11.14 -1.27
CA THR A 311 -7.43 -10.59 -1.45
C THR A 311 -7.36 -9.08 -1.72
N SER A 312 -6.59 -8.35 -0.93
CA SER A 312 -6.43 -6.91 -1.11
C SER A 312 -5.76 -6.54 -2.44
N MET A 313 -4.72 -7.28 -2.83
CA MET A 313 -4.05 -7.05 -4.11
C MET A 313 -4.95 -7.35 -5.30
N THR A 314 -5.75 -8.40 -5.25
CA THR A 314 -6.68 -8.75 -6.33
C THR A 314 -7.75 -7.68 -6.51
N ILE A 315 -8.30 -7.15 -5.43
CA ILE A 315 -9.24 -6.03 -5.49
C ILE A 315 -8.56 -4.78 -6.08
N ALA A 316 -7.32 -4.51 -5.71
CA ALA A 316 -6.54 -3.41 -6.28
C ALA A 316 -6.34 -3.56 -7.80
N GLU A 317 -5.98 -4.75 -8.26
CA GLU A 317 -5.82 -5.05 -9.69
C GLU A 317 -7.15 -4.94 -10.45
N TYR A 318 -8.27 -5.29 -9.81
CA TYR A 318 -9.60 -5.12 -10.38
C TYR A 318 -9.91 -3.65 -10.68
N TYR A 319 -9.70 -2.76 -9.71
CA TYR A 319 -9.89 -1.32 -9.92
C TYR A 319 -8.87 -0.71 -10.89
N ARG A 320 -7.64 -1.22 -10.91
CA ARG A 320 -6.64 -0.83 -11.93
C ARG A 320 -7.12 -1.10 -13.35
N SER A 321 -7.79 -2.23 -13.56
CA SER A 321 -8.36 -2.61 -14.85
C SER A 321 -9.49 -1.69 -15.34
N MET A 322 -10.03 -0.85 -14.44
CA MET A 322 -11.00 0.21 -14.76
C MET A 322 -10.33 1.54 -15.15
N GLY A 323 -9.01 1.61 -15.18
CA GLY A 323 -8.27 2.84 -15.43
C GLY A 323 -8.14 3.75 -14.21
N LEU A 324 -8.30 3.22 -13.00
CA LEU A 324 -8.18 3.96 -11.75
C LEU A 324 -6.77 3.83 -11.14
N ARG A 325 -6.37 4.83 -10.38
CA ARG A 325 -5.14 4.85 -9.59
C ARG A 325 -5.45 4.31 -8.21
N VAL A 326 -4.87 3.16 -7.87
CA VAL A 326 -5.09 2.49 -6.58
C VAL A 326 -3.84 2.60 -5.73
N LEU A 327 -4.01 3.02 -4.48
CA LEU A 327 -2.99 2.94 -3.44
C LEU A 327 -3.35 1.80 -2.48
N LEU A 328 -2.53 0.75 -2.48
CA LEU A 328 -2.65 -0.38 -1.57
C LEU A 328 -1.61 -0.25 -0.46
N MET A 329 -2.08 -0.18 0.77
CA MET A 329 -1.24 -0.12 1.97
C MET A 329 -1.45 -1.37 2.81
N ALA A 330 -0.36 -2.05 3.16
CA ALA A 330 -0.40 -3.25 3.98
C ALA A 330 0.35 -3.04 5.30
N ASP A 331 -0.33 -3.26 6.41
CA ASP A 331 0.22 -3.22 7.76
C ASP A 331 -0.08 -4.53 8.52
N SER A 332 0.90 -5.36 8.89
CA SER A 332 2.30 -5.32 8.44
C SER A 332 2.61 -6.60 7.65
N THR A 333 3.43 -6.48 6.63
CA THR A 333 3.87 -7.65 5.83
C THR A 333 4.72 -8.63 6.64
N SER A 334 5.29 -8.22 7.77
CA SER A 334 5.96 -9.11 8.73
C SER A 334 5.02 -10.20 9.26
N ARG A 335 3.75 -9.87 9.49
CA ARG A 335 2.75 -10.83 9.96
C ARG A 335 2.37 -11.84 8.88
N TRP A 336 2.33 -11.40 7.64
CA TRP A 336 2.19 -12.30 6.49
C TRP A 336 3.38 -13.27 6.39
N ALA A 337 4.61 -12.77 6.48
CA ALA A 337 5.81 -13.61 6.48
C ALA A 337 5.83 -14.60 7.67
N GLN A 338 5.36 -14.17 8.85
CA GLN A 338 5.18 -15.08 9.99
C GLN A 338 4.16 -16.19 9.70
N ALA A 339 3.07 -15.87 9.01
CA ALA A 339 2.11 -16.89 8.57
C ALA A 339 2.76 -17.92 7.65
N LEU A 340 3.55 -17.49 6.68
CA LEU A 340 4.32 -18.38 5.80
C LEU A 340 5.30 -19.26 6.58
N ARG A 341 5.99 -18.71 7.57
CA ARG A 341 6.88 -19.45 8.47
C ARG A 341 6.14 -20.52 9.27
N GLU A 342 5.00 -20.18 9.84
CA GLU A 342 4.20 -21.13 10.62
C GLU A 342 3.69 -22.28 9.75
N MET A 343 3.28 -22.00 8.50
CA MET A 343 2.82 -23.02 7.55
C MET A 343 3.95 -23.96 7.13
N SER A 344 5.10 -23.40 6.74
CA SER A 344 6.28 -24.19 6.35
C SER A 344 6.79 -25.09 7.47
N ASN A 345 6.83 -24.56 8.71
CA ASN A 345 7.25 -25.33 9.88
C ASN A 345 6.30 -26.50 10.19
N ARG A 346 4.98 -26.33 10.01
CA ARG A 346 3.99 -27.39 10.19
C ARG A 346 4.08 -28.47 9.11
N LEU A 347 4.56 -28.11 7.92
CA LEU A 347 4.82 -29.05 6.81
C LEU A 347 6.17 -29.75 6.92
N GLU A 348 6.93 -29.46 8.00
CA GLU A 348 8.29 -30.00 8.20
C GLU A 348 9.22 -29.74 7.01
N GLU A 349 9.06 -28.61 6.35
CA GLU A 349 9.95 -28.18 5.27
C GLU A 349 11.31 -27.76 5.82
N LEU A 350 12.34 -27.88 4.98
CA LEU A 350 13.68 -27.43 5.37
C LEU A 350 13.66 -25.90 5.61
N PRO A 351 14.00 -25.44 6.83
CA PRO A 351 13.96 -24.03 7.15
C PRO A 351 15.13 -23.27 6.52
N GLY A 352 14.85 -22.06 6.08
CA GLY A 352 15.85 -21.06 5.75
C GLY A 352 16.31 -20.28 7.01
N GLN A 353 16.84 -19.09 6.79
CA GLN A 353 17.28 -18.20 7.88
C GLN A 353 16.11 -17.84 8.80
N ASP A 354 16.34 -17.86 10.12
CA ASP A 354 15.34 -17.58 11.16
C ASP A 354 14.06 -18.43 11.05
N ALA A 355 14.19 -19.64 10.55
CA ALA A 355 13.10 -20.60 10.30
C ALA A 355 12.02 -20.13 9.32
N PHE A 356 12.31 -19.13 8.49
CA PHE A 356 11.43 -18.77 7.36
C PHE A 356 11.56 -19.78 6.21
N PRO A 357 10.58 -19.84 5.30
CA PRO A 357 10.71 -20.63 4.08
C PRO A 357 11.95 -20.24 3.27
N MET A 358 12.61 -21.19 2.64
CA MET A 358 13.80 -20.92 1.81
C MET A 358 13.50 -20.00 0.62
N ASP A 359 12.28 -20.03 0.12
CA ASP A 359 11.78 -19.25 -1.02
C ASP A 359 11.07 -17.95 -0.63
N LEU A 360 11.17 -17.52 0.66
CA LEU A 360 10.51 -16.30 1.16
C LEU A 360 10.73 -15.09 0.26
N SER A 361 11.97 -14.86 -0.19
CA SER A 361 12.28 -13.72 -1.07
C SER A 361 11.59 -13.83 -2.44
N ALA A 362 11.42 -15.05 -2.97
CA ALA A 362 10.71 -15.27 -4.21
C ALA A 362 9.20 -15.04 -4.06
N ILE A 363 8.62 -15.45 -2.94
CA ILE A 363 7.19 -15.23 -2.62
C ILE A 363 6.92 -13.72 -2.50
N ILE A 364 7.75 -13.00 -1.73
CA ILE A 364 7.65 -11.54 -1.59
C ILE A 364 7.80 -10.87 -2.96
N GLY A 365 8.79 -11.27 -3.75
CA GLY A 365 9.05 -10.74 -5.09
C GLY A 365 7.88 -10.93 -6.04
N ALA A 366 7.29 -12.11 -6.07
CA ALA A 366 6.12 -12.42 -6.90
C ALA A 366 4.90 -11.56 -6.50
N PHE A 367 4.71 -11.32 -5.21
CA PHE A 367 3.63 -10.45 -4.73
C PHE A 367 3.86 -8.98 -5.12
N TYR A 368 5.03 -8.42 -4.86
CA TYR A 368 5.37 -7.04 -5.21
C TYR A 368 5.30 -6.79 -6.73
N ALA A 369 5.63 -7.81 -7.54
CA ALA A 369 5.55 -7.73 -9.00
C ALA A 369 4.12 -7.54 -9.52
N ARG A 370 3.08 -7.78 -8.73
CA ARG A 370 1.68 -7.54 -9.10
C ARG A 370 1.33 -6.06 -9.12
N ALA A 371 1.98 -5.24 -8.30
CA ALA A 371 1.85 -3.79 -8.38
C ALA A 371 2.46 -3.25 -9.68
N GLY A 372 1.97 -2.13 -10.17
CA GLY A 372 2.52 -1.49 -11.35
C GLY A 372 1.59 -0.50 -12.02
N TYR A 373 2.20 0.29 -12.89
CA TYR A 373 1.53 1.18 -13.83
C TYR A 373 1.31 0.41 -15.14
N VAL A 374 0.10 0.44 -15.67
CA VAL A 374 -0.25 -0.32 -16.87
C VAL A 374 -0.94 0.54 -17.93
N TYR A 375 -0.67 0.20 -19.19
CA TYR A 375 -1.50 0.64 -20.32
C TYR A 375 -2.51 -0.45 -20.61
N LEU A 376 -3.80 -0.12 -20.49
CA LEU A 376 -4.89 -1.03 -20.80
C LEU A 376 -5.03 -1.23 -22.30
N ASN A 377 -5.72 -2.30 -22.71
CA ASN A 377 -5.93 -2.63 -24.12
C ASN A 377 -6.68 -1.54 -24.90
N ASN A 378 -7.51 -0.75 -24.22
CA ASN A 378 -8.25 0.39 -24.81
C ASN A 378 -7.44 1.71 -24.84
N GLY A 379 -6.19 1.70 -24.41
CA GLY A 379 -5.32 2.89 -24.35
C GLY A 379 -5.44 3.72 -23.06
N ALA A 380 -6.35 3.40 -22.15
CA ALA A 380 -6.42 4.02 -20.84
C ALA A 380 -5.25 3.55 -19.95
N THR A 381 -4.99 4.27 -18.88
CA THR A 381 -3.94 3.95 -17.91
C THR A 381 -4.56 3.63 -16.55
N GLY A 382 -3.97 2.70 -15.84
CA GLY A 382 -4.33 2.38 -14.47
C GLY A 382 -3.08 2.03 -13.67
N SER A 383 -3.16 2.09 -12.35
CA SER A 383 -2.03 1.80 -11.50
C SER A 383 -2.41 1.16 -10.17
N VAL A 384 -1.53 0.29 -9.66
CA VAL A 384 -1.52 -0.16 -8.27
C VAL A 384 -0.18 0.23 -7.68
N THR A 385 -0.19 1.17 -6.76
CA THR A 385 0.96 1.53 -5.94
C THR A 385 0.90 0.76 -4.65
N PHE A 386 1.93 0.01 -4.32
CA PHE A 386 2.00 -0.80 -3.11
C PHE A 386 2.98 -0.21 -2.10
N LEU A 387 2.49 0.02 -0.88
CA LEU A 387 3.29 0.50 0.24
C LEU A 387 3.06 -0.42 1.45
N GLY A 388 4.03 -1.30 1.72
CA GLY A 388 4.00 -2.20 2.85
C GLY A 388 4.71 -1.63 4.07
N THR A 389 4.33 -2.07 5.27
CA THR A 389 5.16 -1.87 6.47
C THR A 389 5.83 -3.17 6.86
N VAL A 390 6.98 -3.03 7.49
CA VAL A 390 7.71 -4.13 8.11
C VAL A 390 8.01 -3.76 9.55
N SER A 391 7.72 -4.68 10.47
CA SER A 391 8.02 -4.51 11.90
C SER A 391 9.13 -5.50 12.29
N PRO A 392 10.41 -5.14 12.06
CA PRO A 392 11.52 -6.03 12.34
C PRO A 392 11.67 -6.24 13.85
N ALA A 393 11.87 -7.49 14.26
CA ALA A 393 12.09 -7.84 15.65
C ALA A 393 13.33 -7.13 16.21
N GLY A 394 13.17 -6.40 17.32
CA GLY A 394 14.26 -5.63 17.93
C GLY A 394 14.80 -4.48 17.05
N GLY A 395 14.08 -4.05 16.01
CA GLY A 395 14.54 -3.02 15.08
C GLY A 395 15.65 -3.47 14.12
N ASN A 396 15.88 -4.78 14.00
CA ASN A 396 16.96 -5.33 13.16
C ASN A 396 16.56 -5.30 11.68
N LEU A 397 17.02 -4.30 10.94
CA LEU A 397 16.79 -4.16 9.49
C LEU A 397 17.51 -5.21 8.62
N LYS A 398 18.31 -6.11 9.22
CA LYS A 398 18.98 -7.23 8.52
C LYS A 398 18.22 -8.55 8.64
N GLU A 399 17.03 -8.54 9.20
CA GLU A 399 16.19 -9.73 9.27
C GLU A 399 15.71 -10.17 7.86
N PRO A 400 15.36 -11.46 7.66
CA PRO A 400 15.05 -12.02 6.33
C PRO A 400 13.91 -11.31 5.59
N VAL A 401 12.87 -10.87 6.30
CA VAL A 401 11.71 -10.19 5.68
C VAL A 401 12.11 -8.83 5.14
N THR A 402 12.84 -8.04 5.94
CA THR A 402 13.33 -6.72 5.53
C THR A 402 14.31 -6.84 4.37
N GLU A 403 15.28 -7.76 4.45
CA GLU A 403 16.26 -7.98 3.38
C GLU A 403 15.60 -8.52 2.10
N GLY A 404 14.64 -9.43 2.22
CA GLY A 404 13.86 -9.93 1.08
C GLY A 404 13.06 -8.81 0.41
N THR A 405 12.45 -7.93 1.20
CA THR A 405 11.66 -6.80 0.70
C THR A 405 12.53 -5.73 0.04
N LYS A 406 13.71 -5.42 0.59
CA LYS A 406 14.68 -4.50 -0.03
C LYS A 406 15.08 -4.89 -1.45
N LYS A 407 15.14 -6.19 -1.74
CA LYS A 407 15.52 -6.67 -3.08
C LYS A 407 14.47 -6.36 -4.15
N VAL A 408 13.22 -6.21 -3.76
CA VAL A 408 12.08 -6.09 -4.69
C VAL A 408 11.39 -4.73 -4.65
N ALA A 409 11.28 -4.10 -3.49
CA ALA A 409 10.74 -2.76 -3.35
C ALA A 409 11.73 -1.70 -3.85
N ARG A 410 11.21 -0.68 -4.54
CA ARG A 410 12.03 0.39 -5.12
C ARG A 410 12.24 1.56 -4.17
N CYS A 411 11.35 1.76 -3.21
CA CYS A 411 11.45 2.78 -2.18
C CYS A 411 11.60 2.15 -0.80
N PHE A 412 12.45 2.76 0.00
CA PHE A 412 12.75 2.34 1.36
C PHE A 412 12.69 3.55 2.29
N TYR A 413 11.74 3.53 3.21
CA TYR A 413 11.50 4.60 4.18
C TYR A 413 11.78 4.10 5.61
N ALA A 414 13.06 4.02 5.98
CA ALA A 414 13.47 3.49 7.28
C ALA A 414 13.05 4.43 8.41
N LEU A 415 12.16 3.99 9.29
CA LEU A 415 11.84 4.70 10.52
C LEU A 415 12.86 4.39 11.61
N GLU A 416 13.38 5.43 12.23
CA GLU A 416 14.44 5.37 13.23
C GLU A 416 13.94 5.75 14.61
N GLN A 417 14.19 4.89 15.61
CA GLN A 417 13.80 5.14 17.00
C GLN A 417 14.43 6.42 17.56
N ALA A 418 15.71 6.66 17.26
CA ALA A 418 16.41 7.85 17.74
C ALA A 418 15.78 9.18 17.26
N ARG A 419 15.19 9.19 16.07
CA ARG A 419 14.44 10.35 15.57
C ARG A 419 13.10 10.51 16.29
N ALA A 420 12.38 9.40 16.51
CA ALA A 420 11.12 9.39 17.27
C ALA A 420 11.33 9.85 18.72
N ASP A 421 12.40 9.40 19.38
CA ASP A 421 12.76 9.80 20.73
C ASP A 421 13.06 11.31 20.83
N ARG A 422 13.62 11.89 19.78
CA ARG A 422 13.82 13.34 19.62
C ARG A 422 12.59 14.09 19.11
N LYS A 423 11.46 13.42 18.96
CA LYS A 423 10.19 13.97 18.42
C LYS A 423 10.33 14.56 17.01
N ARG A 424 11.22 14.00 16.19
CA ARG A 424 11.40 14.38 14.79
C ARG A 424 10.53 13.49 13.90
N TYR A 425 9.35 13.98 13.55
CA TYR A 425 8.36 13.26 12.75
C TYR A 425 8.13 13.92 11.39
N PRO A 426 7.91 13.13 10.32
CA PRO A 426 8.01 11.65 10.26
C PRO A 426 9.42 11.17 10.62
N ALA A 427 9.53 10.08 11.40
CA ALA A 427 10.82 9.58 11.90
C ALA A 427 11.65 8.84 10.83
N VAL A 428 11.49 9.20 9.57
CA VAL A 428 12.20 8.63 8.43
C VAL A 428 13.66 9.05 8.47
N ASN A 429 14.56 8.08 8.48
CA ASN A 429 16.00 8.34 8.39
C ASN A 429 16.34 8.86 6.98
N PRO A 430 16.83 10.10 6.83
CA PRO A 430 17.03 10.70 5.52
C PRO A 430 18.24 10.14 4.75
N ILE A 431 19.15 9.47 5.44
CA ILE A 431 20.41 8.96 4.87
C ILE A 431 20.25 7.52 4.43
N ASP A 432 19.62 6.67 5.26
CA ASP A 432 19.42 5.26 4.96
C ASP A 432 18.23 5.01 4.03
N SER A 433 17.28 5.95 3.97
CA SER A 433 16.13 5.87 3.07
C SER A 433 16.50 6.23 1.64
N TYR A 434 15.84 5.60 0.69
CA TYR A 434 16.11 5.84 -0.72
C TYR A 434 14.86 5.63 -1.59
N SER A 435 14.91 6.19 -2.80
CA SER A 435 14.03 5.86 -3.90
C SER A 435 14.88 5.56 -5.14
N LYS A 436 14.75 4.35 -5.69
CA LYS A 436 15.44 3.96 -6.92
C LYS A 436 14.82 4.58 -8.18
N TYR A 437 13.64 5.18 -8.08
CA TYR A 437 13.00 5.82 -9.22
C TYR A 437 13.75 7.05 -9.72
N VAL A 438 14.48 7.75 -8.84
CA VAL A 438 15.30 8.91 -9.20
C VAL A 438 16.49 8.56 -10.13
N GLU A 439 16.85 7.26 -10.20
CA GLU A 439 17.93 6.77 -11.05
C GLU A 439 17.48 6.51 -12.50
N TYR A 440 16.18 6.60 -12.78
CA TYR A 440 15.60 6.27 -14.07
C TYR A 440 15.44 7.51 -14.96
N PRO A 441 15.94 7.47 -16.21
CA PRO A 441 15.83 8.59 -17.15
C PRO A 441 14.39 9.05 -17.38
N GLU A 442 13.42 8.13 -17.38
CA GLU A 442 12.00 8.42 -17.60
C GLU A 442 11.43 9.27 -16.45
N PHE A 443 11.88 9.02 -15.23
CA PHE A 443 11.48 9.82 -14.06
C PHE A 443 12.15 11.21 -14.09
N GLU A 444 13.43 11.28 -14.43
CA GLU A 444 14.16 12.54 -14.56
C GLU A 444 13.50 13.45 -15.61
N GLU A 445 13.15 12.92 -16.77
CA GLU A 445 12.44 13.65 -17.81
C GLU A 445 11.08 14.14 -17.32
N TYR A 446 10.30 13.27 -16.67
CA TYR A 446 8.99 13.60 -16.14
C TYR A 446 9.04 14.71 -15.07
N ILE A 447 9.93 14.58 -14.08
CA ILE A 447 10.05 15.56 -12.99
C ILE A 447 10.57 16.91 -13.48
N SER A 448 11.46 16.91 -14.49
CA SER A 448 11.98 18.13 -15.11
C SER A 448 10.89 18.91 -15.85
N GLN A 449 9.88 18.22 -16.37
CA GLN A 449 8.73 18.85 -17.01
C GLN A 449 7.67 19.29 -15.98
N LEU A 450 7.48 18.47 -14.93
CA LEU A 450 6.46 18.72 -13.91
C LEU A 450 6.84 19.86 -12.96
N ILE A 451 8.10 19.91 -12.53
CA ILE A 451 8.63 20.89 -11.58
C ILE A 451 9.65 21.80 -12.28
N ASP A 452 10.89 21.37 -12.39
CA ASP A 452 11.96 21.98 -13.15
C ASP A 452 13.21 21.07 -13.23
N LYS A 453 14.19 21.50 -14.06
CA LYS A 453 15.43 20.75 -14.31
C LYS A 453 16.38 20.73 -13.10
N ASP A 454 16.26 21.69 -12.20
CA ASP A 454 17.16 21.84 -11.05
C ASP A 454 16.69 21.05 -9.83
N TRP A 455 15.50 20.47 -9.88
CA TRP A 455 14.90 19.73 -8.77
C TRP A 455 15.77 18.58 -8.27
N LEU A 456 16.11 17.62 -9.14
CA LEU A 456 16.94 16.47 -8.77
C LEU A 456 18.37 16.86 -8.34
N PRO A 457 19.07 17.78 -9.03
CA PRO A 457 20.32 18.32 -8.53
C PRO A 457 20.21 18.92 -7.12
N MET A 458 19.20 19.74 -6.84
CA MET A 458 18.97 20.30 -5.50
C MET A 458 18.71 19.23 -4.44
N VAL A 459 17.96 18.18 -4.76
CA VAL A 459 17.73 17.05 -3.86
C VAL A 459 19.03 16.30 -3.55
N ASN A 460 19.90 16.13 -4.53
CA ASN A 460 21.22 15.51 -4.33
C ASN A 460 22.13 16.39 -3.45
N ASP A 461 22.14 17.70 -3.69
CA ASP A 461 22.84 18.65 -2.82
C ASP A 461 22.32 18.57 -1.38
N MET A 462 21.00 18.56 -1.19
CA MET A 462 20.36 18.40 0.11
C MET A 462 20.84 17.12 0.84
N LYS A 463 20.89 15.99 0.15
CA LYS A 463 21.39 14.73 0.72
C LYS A 463 22.87 14.81 1.10
N THR A 464 23.67 15.55 0.33
CA THR A 464 25.08 15.77 0.63
C THR A 464 25.26 16.60 1.92
N TYR A 465 24.47 17.66 2.09
CA TYR A 465 24.46 18.42 3.35
C TYR A 465 24.07 17.58 4.54
N LEU A 466 23.04 16.75 4.41
CA LEU A 466 22.58 15.86 5.49
C LEU A 466 23.66 14.83 5.87
N GLN A 467 24.32 14.23 4.89
CA GLN A 467 25.43 13.30 5.14
C GLN A 467 26.59 13.99 5.86
N ARG A 468 26.97 15.18 5.39
CA ARG A 468 28.03 15.98 6.04
C ARG A 468 27.66 16.37 7.46
N GLY A 469 26.41 16.77 7.71
CA GLY A 469 25.92 17.08 9.04
C GLY A 469 25.99 15.91 10.01
N LYS A 470 25.68 14.68 9.54
CA LYS A 470 25.81 13.46 10.35
C LYS A 470 27.27 13.18 10.73
N GLU A 471 28.18 13.27 9.78
CA GLU A 471 29.61 13.07 10.04
C GLU A 471 30.15 14.06 11.08
N ILE A 472 29.74 15.32 10.97
CA ILE A 472 30.14 16.37 11.94
C ILE A 472 29.50 16.12 13.30
N GLN A 473 28.23 15.71 13.37
CA GLN A 473 27.58 15.36 14.62
C GLN A 473 28.34 14.26 15.37
N GLU A 474 28.84 13.26 14.65
CA GLU A 474 29.67 12.20 15.25
C GLU A 474 30.98 12.76 15.81
N GLN A 475 31.62 13.70 15.11
CA GLN A 475 32.81 14.39 15.61
C GLN A 475 32.52 15.24 16.86
N ILE A 476 31.43 16.01 16.86
CA ILE A 476 31.01 16.80 18.03
C ILE A 476 30.76 15.89 19.23
N ASN A 477 30.11 14.74 19.02
CA ASN A 477 29.87 13.79 20.10
C ASN A 477 31.14 13.21 20.72
N ILE A 478 32.24 13.15 19.97
CA ILE A 478 33.55 12.62 20.44
C ILE A 478 34.39 13.73 21.05
N LEU A 479 34.47 14.89 20.40
CA LEU A 479 35.42 15.97 20.75
C LEU A 479 34.82 17.07 21.64
N GLY A 480 33.48 17.13 21.73
CA GLY A 480 32.76 18.25 22.31
C GLY A 480 32.68 19.45 21.36
N ASP A 481 31.78 20.39 21.67
CA ASP A 481 31.52 21.58 20.84
C ASP A 481 32.76 22.46 20.66
N ASP A 482 33.53 22.65 21.74
CA ASP A 482 34.76 23.47 21.72
C ASP A 482 35.91 22.82 20.93
N GLY A 483 35.86 21.52 20.71
CA GLY A 483 36.89 20.76 19.99
C GLY A 483 36.72 20.75 18.47
N VAL A 484 35.65 21.37 17.94
CA VAL A 484 35.29 21.35 16.52
C VAL A 484 35.33 22.77 15.94
N PRO A 485 35.91 23.00 14.75
CA PRO A 485 35.97 24.31 14.11
C PRO A 485 34.59 24.95 13.85
N VAL A 486 34.53 26.27 13.79
CA VAL A 486 33.27 27.03 13.62
C VAL A 486 32.59 26.70 12.28
N ASP A 487 33.34 26.53 11.20
CA ASP A 487 32.81 26.14 9.87
C ASP A 487 32.15 24.75 9.89
N TYR A 488 32.59 23.84 10.76
CA TYR A 488 31.92 22.55 10.95
C TYR A 488 30.58 22.71 11.69
N HIS A 489 30.51 23.60 12.68
CA HIS A 489 29.24 23.94 13.31
C HIS A 489 28.26 24.58 12.32
N GLU A 490 28.74 25.45 11.44
CA GLU A 490 27.94 26.01 10.36
C GLU A 490 27.37 24.91 9.44
N ALA A 491 28.23 23.98 8.97
CA ALA A 491 27.79 22.87 8.13
C ALA A 491 26.80 21.92 8.85
N PHE A 492 27.01 21.67 10.12
CA PHE A 492 26.06 20.93 10.95
C PHE A 492 24.69 21.60 11.03
N TRP A 493 24.67 22.92 11.31
CA TRP A 493 23.41 23.64 11.43
C TRP A 493 22.69 23.84 10.08
N LYS A 494 23.40 23.92 8.96
CA LYS A 494 22.81 23.87 7.62
C LYS A 494 22.04 22.56 7.41
N ALA A 495 22.61 21.43 7.84
CA ALA A 495 21.90 20.13 7.82
C ALA A 495 20.68 20.12 8.76
N GLU A 496 20.79 20.75 9.93
CA GLU A 496 19.64 20.89 10.85
C GLU A 496 18.52 21.76 10.27
N VAL A 497 18.82 22.81 9.51
CA VAL A 497 17.81 23.61 8.78
C VAL A 497 17.05 22.71 7.80
N ILE A 498 17.75 21.88 7.04
CA ILE A 498 17.13 20.92 6.11
C ILE A 498 16.21 19.96 6.88
N ASP A 499 16.70 19.37 7.97
CA ASP A 499 15.93 18.41 8.76
C ASP A 499 14.67 19.03 9.38
N PHE A 500 14.79 20.20 10.00
CA PHE A 500 13.66 20.85 10.67
C PHE A 500 12.64 21.48 9.72
N VAL A 501 13.04 21.95 8.55
CA VAL A 501 12.18 22.70 7.64
C VAL A 501 11.61 21.82 6.52
N ILE A 502 12.41 20.92 5.96
CA ILE A 502 11.98 20.05 4.86
C ILE A 502 11.47 18.71 5.38
N LEU A 503 12.26 18.00 6.21
CA LEU A 503 12.00 16.62 6.57
C LEU A 503 10.96 16.47 7.69
N GLN A 504 10.90 17.39 8.63
CA GLN A 504 9.88 17.36 9.67
C GLN A 504 8.59 18.00 9.18
N GLN A 505 7.48 17.36 9.49
CA GLN A 505 6.14 17.78 9.08
C GLN A 505 5.13 17.33 10.11
N ASP A 506 4.28 18.24 10.57
CA ASP A 506 3.25 17.95 11.55
C ASP A 506 2.01 17.35 10.88
N ALA A 507 1.81 16.05 11.04
CA ALA A 507 0.67 15.33 10.46
C ALA A 507 -0.70 15.73 11.08
N PHE A 508 -0.71 16.44 12.21
CA PHE A 508 -1.91 16.83 12.94
C PHE A 508 -2.27 18.32 12.75
N ASP A 509 -1.36 19.11 12.20
CA ASP A 509 -1.64 20.51 11.84
C ASP A 509 -2.47 20.58 10.55
N LYS A 510 -3.38 21.55 10.47
CA LYS A 510 -4.29 21.69 9.32
C LYS A 510 -3.60 22.12 8.03
N ILE A 511 -2.51 22.86 8.15
CA ILE A 511 -1.77 23.45 7.03
C ILE A 511 -0.52 22.63 6.73
N ASP A 512 0.32 22.36 7.74
CA ASP A 512 1.59 21.66 7.54
C ASP A 512 1.41 20.18 7.17
N ALA A 513 0.30 19.56 7.58
CA ALA A 513 0.03 18.15 7.26
C ALA A 513 -0.01 17.87 5.76
N VAL A 514 -0.39 18.83 4.94
CA VAL A 514 -0.47 18.72 3.47
C VAL A 514 0.43 19.76 2.83
N CYS A 515 1.48 19.32 2.16
CA CYS A 515 2.37 20.22 1.43
C CYS A 515 2.27 19.95 -0.07
N PRO A 516 1.54 20.78 -0.85
CA PRO A 516 1.46 20.66 -2.29
C PRO A 516 2.84 20.78 -2.96
N LEU A 517 3.01 20.17 -4.11
CA LEU A 517 4.30 20.09 -4.81
C LEU A 517 4.91 21.46 -5.11
N GLU A 518 4.09 22.45 -5.48
CA GLU A 518 4.53 23.84 -5.70
C GLU A 518 5.16 24.44 -4.43
N ARG A 519 4.54 24.20 -3.28
CA ARG A 519 5.07 24.64 -2.00
C ARG A 519 6.33 23.90 -1.61
N GLN A 520 6.41 22.60 -1.89
CA GLN A 520 7.63 21.80 -1.67
C GLN A 520 8.79 22.33 -2.50
N GLN A 521 8.56 22.70 -3.75
CA GLN A 521 9.55 23.33 -4.62
C GLN A 521 10.05 24.66 -4.04
N TYR A 522 9.14 25.49 -3.58
CA TYR A 522 9.49 26.75 -2.94
C TYR A 522 10.36 26.55 -1.69
N ILE A 523 9.94 25.66 -0.79
CA ILE A 523 10.66 25.36 0.45
C ILE A 523 12.06 24.79 0.13
N LEU A 524 12.16 23.84 -0.79
CA LEU A 524 13.47 23.28 -1.19
C LEU A 524 14.41 24.35 -1.70
N ARG A 525 13.97 25.22 -2.62
CA ARG A 525 14.79 26.32 -3.15
C ARG A 525 15.23 27.26 -2.04
N MET A 526 14.29 27.72 -1.20
CA MET A 526 14.59 28.61 -0.08
C MET A 526 15.63 28.03 0.87
N VAL A 527 15.48 26.77 1.27
CA VAL A 527 16.42 26.11 2.20
C VAL A 527 17.78 25.87 1.54
N MET A 528 17.80 25.47 0.27
CA MET A 528 19.06 25.28 -0.44
C MET A 528 19.81 26.59 -0.68
N ASP A 529 19.11 27.69 -0.89
CA ASP A 529 19.74 29.02 -0.98
C ASP A 529 20.38 29.40 0.38
N ILE A 530 19.69 29.14 1.51
CA ILE A 530 20.26 29.33 2.85
C ILE A 530 21.54 28.49 3.03
N CYS A 531 21.53 27.25 2.60
CA CYS A 531 22.68 26.33 2.75
C CYS A 531 23.87 26.69 1.84
N LYS A 532 23.65 27.29 0.69
CA LYS A 532 24.71 27.64 -0.28
C LYS A 532 25.48 28.90 0.09
N HIS A 533 24.90 29.78 0.88
CA HIS A 533 25.60 30.99 1.32
C HIS A 533 26.62 30.69 2.42
N ASP A 534 27.68 31.46 2.44
CA ASP A 534 28.66 31.51 3.54
C ASP A 534 28.29 32.62 4.52
N TYR A 535 28.58 32.39 5.79
CA TYR A 535 28.23 33.29 6.88
C TYR A 535 29.46 33.64 7.73
N ASP A 536 29.44 34.83 8.35
CA ASP A 536 30.50 35.27 9.24
C ASP A 536 30.08 35.09 10.70
N PHE A 537 30.78 34.20 11.41
CA PHE A 537 30.52 33.89 12.81
C PHE A 537 31.78 33.94 13.67
N ASP A 538 31.64 34.52 14.87
CA ASP A 538 32.73 34.65 15.82
C ASP A 538 33.04 33.31 16.55
N ASN A 539 32.02 32.52 16.83
CA ASN A 539 32.15 31.26 17.58
C ASN A 539 30.93 30.36 17.37
N PHE A 540 30.98 29.13 17.88
CA PHE A 540 29.92 28.12 17.68
C PHE A 540 28.59 28.47 18.36
N LEU A 541 28.59 29.29 19.44
CA LEU A 541 27.35 29.76 20.08
C LEU A 541 26.61 30.73 19.17
N ASP A 542 27.35 31.62 18.50
CA ASP A 542 26.79 32.57 17.51
C ASP A 542 26.15 31.82 16.35
N VAL A 543 26.81 30.80 15.83
CA VAL A 543 26.25 29.87 14.82
C VAL A 543 24.94 29.25 15.30
N THR A 544 24.95 28.70 16.49
CA THR A 544 23.82 28.02 17.09
C THR A 544 22.60 28.93 17.24
N ASP A 545 22.79 30.12 17.81
CA ASP A 545 21.70 31.05 18.05
C ASP A 545 21.13 31.60 16.75
N TYR A 546 21.99 31.90 15.79
CA TYR A 546 21.59 32.37 14.48
C TYR A 546 20.71 31.35 13.74
N PHE A 547 21.20 30.11 13.57
CA PHE A 547 20.43 29.09 12.84
C PHE A 547 19.17 28.64 13.58
N LYS A 548 19.12 28.68 14.90
CA LYS A 548 17.86 28.48 15.64
C LYS A 548 16.80 29.53 15.31
N ARG A 549 17.21 30.78 15.14
CA ARG A 549 16.30 31.87 14.70
C ARG A 549 15.82 31.63 13.26
N VAL A 550 16.72 31.22 12.35
CA VAL A 550 16.40 30.86 10.96
C VAL A 550 15.38 29.71 10.92
N ILE A 551 15.66 28.62 11.62
CA ILE A 551 14.76 27.46 11.71
C ILE A 551 13.38 27.86 12.24
N ASN A 552 13.34 28.69 13.30
CA ASN A 552 12.06 29.11 13.88
C ASN A 552 11.20 29.90 12.88
N LEU A 553 11.78 30.84 12.14
CA LEU A 553 11.06 31.60 11.12
C LEU A 553 10.56 30.70 9.99
N CYS A 554 11.40 29.79 9.48
CA CYS A 554 11.00 28.83 8.45
C CYS A 554 9.88 27.90 8.93
N LYS A 555 9.93 27.44 10.18
CA LYS A 555 8.85 26.62 10.77
C LYS A 555 7.54 27.40 10.91
N GLN A 556 7.57 28.66 11.31
CA GLN A 556 6.36 29.48 11.33
C GLN A 556 5.76 29.64 9.94
N MET A 557 6.59 29.78 8.90
CA MET A 557 6.11 29.79 7.51
C MET A 557 5.40 28.49 7.14
N ASN A 558 5.87 27.33 7.62
CA ASN A 558 5.24 26.04 7.35
C ASN A 558 3.82 25.92 7.94
N TYR A 559 3.54 26.62 9.03
CA TYR A 559 2.20 26.66 9.66
C TYR A 559 1.27 27.73 9.09
N CYS A 560 1.74 28.58 8.17
CA CYS A 560 0.91 29.57 7.48
C CYS A 560 0.41 29.06 6.14
N GLU A 561 -0.75 29.54 5.69
CA GLU A 561 -1.20 29.30 4.32
C GLU A 561 -0.18 29.88 3.32
N PHE A 562 0.10 29.13 2.26
CA PHE A 562 1.11 29.52 1.26
C PHE A 562 0.72 30.84 0.59
N HIS A 563 1.67 31.78 0.55
CA HIS A 563 1.49 33.15 0.07
C HIS A 563 0.46 34.01 0.82
N SER A 564 0.04 33.60 2.02
CA SER A 564 -0.76 34.47 2.87
C SER A 564 0.04 35.70 3.34
N PRO A 565 -0.63 36.80 3.76
CA PRO A 565 0.07 37.98 4.32
C PRO A 565 0.98 37.61 5.49
N GLU A 566 0.58 36.65 6.32
CA GLU A 566 1.36 36.17 7.45
C GLU A 566 2.61 35.38 6.99
N PHE A 567 2.47 34.55 5.98
CA PHE A 567 3.59 33.87 5.35
C PHE A 567 4.63 34.85 4.80
N GLU A 568 4.19 35.87 4.07
CA GLU A 568 5.06 36.90 3.49
C GLU A 568 5.74 37.77 4.56
N ASP A 569 5.09 38.03 5.69
CA ASP A 569 5.70 38.73 6.83
C ASP A 569 6.85 37.90 7.44
N TYR A 570 6.65 36.60 7.66
CA TYR A 570 7.73 35.73 8.12
C TYR A 570 8.85 35.60 7.08
N ARG A 571 8.50 35.54 5.79
CA ARG A 571 9.51 35.53 4.72
C ARG A 571 10.38 36.79 4.75
N LYS A 572 9.79 37.95 4.89
CA LYS A 572 10.50 39.22 5.02
C LYS A 572 11.44 39.23 6.22
N LYS A 573 10.96 38.80 7.39
CA LYS A 573 11.78 38.69 8.60
C LYS A 573 12.96 37.74 8.42
N LEU A 574 12.76 36.65 7.68
CA LEU A 574 13.82 35.69 7.32
C LEU A 574 14.86 36.36 6.42
N ASP A 575 14.44 37.09 5.40
CA ASP A 575 15.37 37.79 4.49
C ASP A 575 16.20 38.87 5.23
N GLU A 576 15.58 39.60 6.15
CA GLU A 576 16.28 40.55 7.01
C GLU A 576 17.31 39.84 7.90
N LEU A 577 16.95 38.70 8.51
CA LEU A 577 17.87 37.92 9.34
C LEU A 577 19.04 37.35 8.53
N LEU A 578 18.79 36.82 7.31
CA LEU A 578 19.83 36.30 6.43
C LEU A 578 20.84 37.39 6.05
N ALA A 579 20.38 38.61 5.78
CA ALA A 579 21.22 39.74 5.44
C ALA A 579 22.17 40.19 6.57
N GLU A 580 21.88 39.80 7.84
CA GLU A 580 22.73 40.20 9.00
C GLU A 580 24.12 39.53 8.96
N LYS A 581 24.20 38.29 8.53
CA LYS A 581 25.43 37.45 8.63
C LYS A 581 25.95 36.92 7.30
N GLN A 582 25.18 37.02 6.20
CA GLN A 582 25.64 36.59 4.88
C GLN A 582 26.86 37.38 4.44
N ILE A 583 27.89 36.68 4.01
CA ILE A 583 29.04 37.29 3.34
C ILE A 583 28.58 37.69 1.93
N LYS A 584 28.65 39.00 1.64
CA LYS A 584 28.33 39.49 0.29
C LYS A 584 29.53 39.27 -0.60
N ASP A 585 29.32 38.55 -1.71
CA ASP A 585 30.31 38.36 -2.78
C ASP A 585 30.80 39.69 -3.35
#